data_bb3feff78a80f1f1104391a4bbfe8c37
#
_entry.id   bb3feff78a80f1f1104391a4bbfe8c37
#
_cell.length_a   1.000
_cell.length_b   1.000
_cell.length_c   1.000
_cell.angle_alpha   90.00
_cell.angle_beta   90.00
_cell.angle_gamma   90.00
#
_symmetry.space_group_name_H-M   'P 1'
#
loop_
_entity.id
_entity.type
_entity.pdbx_description
1 polymer ?
#
loop_
_entity_poly.entity_id
_entity_poly.type
_entity_poly.pdbx_seq_one_letter_code
_entity_poly.pdbx_strand_id
1 'polypeptide(L)'
;MTPEESFEIKKSKGYLVVKSNDLIQRNRFELSLPEQKTVAYICSMIQPIQTEESGFQLEYEFKIREYCKICGIDYDNGKNYQDVKATLKKLRDKSMWLTLPDGSETTVGWLAKATTNKKSGIAHIKLDEDMVPYLFDLKQKFTQYQLYNVLGMKSAFSVRIYELMKSYSFRHTITFELDELKKLLMVEDVKSYKDRKSTRL
;
A
#
# COMPACT_ATOMS: atom_id res chain seq x y z
N MET A 1 -4.45 8.83 26.33
CA MET A 1 -4.07 9.49 25.07
C MET A 1 -4.03 10.98 25.33
N THR A 2 -2.86 11.60 25.18
CA THR A 2 -2.71 13.04 25.39
C THR A 2 -3.29 13.85 24.23
N PRO A 3 -3.64 15.15 24.40
CA PRO A 3 -4.06 16.01 23.30
C PRO A 3 -3.03 16.07 22.16
N GLU A 4 -1.73 16.05 22.47
CA GLU A 4 -0.63 16.02 21.50
C GLU A 4 -0.61 14.72 20.70
N GLU A 5 -0.76 13.56 21.37
CA GLU A 5 -0.87 12.26 20.70
C GLU A 5 -2.09 12.21 19.76
N SER A 6 -3.22 12.81 20.18
CA SER A 6 -4.42 12.89 19.34
C SER A 6 -4.22 13.78 18.11
N PHE A 7 -3.47 14.87 18.25
CA PHE A 7 -3.15 15.78 17.15
C PHE A 7 -2.21 15.10 16.14
N GLU A 8 -1.15 14.44 16.60
CA GLU A 8 -0.21 13.72 15.73
C GLU A 8 -0.89 12.58 14.95
N ILE A 9 -1.81 11.83 15.59
CA ILE A 9 -2.59 10.80 14.90
C ILE A 9 -3.48 11.42 13.81
N LYS A 10 -4.14 12.55 14.10
CA LYS A 10 -4.96 13.26 13.10
C LYS A 10 -4.12 13.75 11.93
N LYS A 11 -2.94 14.30 12.22
CA LYS A 11 -1.99 14.77 11.21
C LYS A 11 -1.51 13.60 10.33
N SER A 12 -1.10 12.49 10.93
CA SER A 12 -0.64 11.30 10.21
C SER A 12 -1.72 10.71 9.32
N LYS A 13 -2.98 10.68 9.78
CA LYS A 13 -4.13 10.23 8.96
C LYS A 13 -4.41 11.13 7.76
N GLY A 14 -4.00 12.39 7.83
CA GLY A 14 -4.09 13.34 6.73
C GLY A 14 -2.98 13.20 5.68
N TYR A 15 -1.96 12.37 5.91
CA TYR A 15 -0.86 12.23 4.96
C TYR A 15 -1.34 11.71 3.60
N LEU A 16 -0.76 12.28 2.55
CA LEU A 16 -1.07 11.88 1.18
C LEU A 16 -0.34 10.58 0.83
N VAL A 17 -1.09 9.63 0.34
CA VAL A 17 -0.57 8.46 -0.36
C VAL A 17 -0.51 8.80 -1.84
N VAL A 18 0.65 8.65 -2.45
CA VAL A 18 0.86 8.91 -3.88
C VAL A 18 1.45 7.66 -4.52
N LYS A 19 0.86 7.23 -5.63
CA LYS A 19 1.31 6.07 -6.42
C LYS A 19 1.12 6.36 -7.90
N SER A 20 2.01 5.83 -8.75
CA SER A 20 1.79 5.91 -10.20
C SER A 20 0.51 5.18 -10.60
N ASN A 21 -0.13 5.65 -11.67
CA ASN A 21 -1.29 4.96 -12.23
C ASN A 21 -0.91 3.59 -12.79
N ASP A 22 0.31 3.42 -13.30
CA ASP A 22 0.79 2.13 -13.77
C ASP A 22 0.84 1.09 -12.65
N LEU A 23 1.28 1.49 -11.44
CA LEU A 23 1.25 0.61 -10.26
C LEU A 23 -0.17 0.19 -9.87
N ILE A 24 -1.16 1.07 -10.04
CA ILE A 24 -2.55 0.79 -9.66
C ILE A 24 -3.30 0.03 -10.75
N GLN A 25 -3.14 0.43 -12.02
CA GLN A 25 -3.99 0.01 -13.14
C GLN A 25 -3.46 -1.22 -13.88
N ARG A 26 -2.15 -1.48 -13.84
CA ARG A 26 -1.51 -2.53 -14.63
C ARG A 26 -0.96 -3.69 -13.83
N ASN A 27 -0.90 -3.54 -12.50
CA ASN A 27 -0.27 -4.54 -11.66
C ASN A 27 -1.25 -5.50 -11.03
N ARG A 28 -0.82 -6.75 -11.00
CA ARG A 28 -1.49 -7.83 -10.30
C ARG A 28 -0.68 -8.19 -9.08
N PHE A 29 -1.24 -7.94 -7.91
CA PHE A 29 -0.64 -8.36 -6.65
C PHE A 29 -1.70 -8.77 -5.66
N GLU A 30 -1.42 -9.84 -4.96
CA GLU A 30 -2.26 -10.33 -3.88
C GLU A 30 -1.70 -9.85 -2.55
N LEU A 31 -2.27 -8.80 -2.02
CA LEU A 31 -1.96 -8.29 -0.68
C LEU A 31 -3.18 -8.41 0.22
N SER A 32 -2.97 -8.94 1.41
CA SER A 32 -3.98 -8.92 2.47
C SER A 32 -4.29 -7.47 2.91
N LEU A 33 -5.39 -7.27 3.61
CA LEU A 33 -5.77 -5.95 4.11
C LEU A 33 -4.68 -5.30 5.00
N PRO A 34 -4.04 -6.00 5.96
CA PRO A 34 -2.92 -5.44 6.71
C PRO A 34 -1.75 -5.03 5.80
N GLU A 35 -1.39 -5.85 4.81
CA GLU A 35 -0.32 -5.54 3.86
C GLU A 35 -0.63 -4.29 3.03
N GLN A 36 -1.86 -4.15 2.51
CA GLN A 36 -2.27 -2.98 1.74
C GLN A 36 -2.26 -1.70 2.60
N LYS A 37 -2.75 -1.77 3.84
CA LYS A 37 -2.68 -0.64 4.79
C LYS A 37 -1.24 -0.27 5.12
N THR A 38 -0.36 -1.25 5.28
CA THR A 38 1.07 -1.02 5.52
C THR A 38 1.73 -0.34 4.31
N VAL A 39 1.44 -0.80 3.09
CA VAL A 39 1.92 -0.15 1.85
C VAL A 39 1.42 1.28 1.77
N ALA A 40 0.14 1.54 2.03
CA ALA A 40 -0.40 2.90 2.03
C ALA A 40 0.27 3.79 3.09
N TYR A 41 0.53 3.25 4.29
CA TYR A 41 1.25 3.95 5.34
C TYR A 41 2.70 4.29 4.90
N ILE A 42 3.42 3.33 4.32
CA ILE A 42 4.78 3.54 3.80
C ILE A 42 4.76 4.61 2.70
N CYS A 43 3.86 4.50 1.72
CA CYS A 43 3.71 5.50 0.67
C CYS A 43 3.42 6.91 1.22
N SER A 44 2.72 7.02 2.36
CA SER A 44 2.46 8.32 2.99
C SER A 44 3.68 8.96 3.66
N MET A 45 4.76 8.21 3.85
CA MET A 45 6.04 8.74 4.34
C MET A 45 6.97 9.20 3.20
N ILE A 46 6.71 8.75 1.97
CA ILE A 46 7.50 9.12 0.79
C ILE A 46 7.16 10.55 0.39
N GLN A 47 8.18 11.36 0.19
CA GLN A 47 7.99 12.70 -0.37
C GLN A 47 7.99 12.60 -1.90
N PRO A 48 6.86 12.83 -2.59
CA PRO A 48 6.74 12.60 -4.02
C PRO A 48 7.53 13.59 -4.88
N ILE A 49 8.09 14.65 -4.27
CA ILE A 49 8.90 15.67 -4.94
C ILE A 49 10.40 15.37 -4.96
N GLN A 50 10.84 14.19 -4.50
CA GLN A 50 12.24 13.79 -4.63
C GLN A 50 12.56 13.58 -6.10
N THR A 51 13.67 14.16 -6.56
CA THR A 51 14.14 14.08 -7.94
C THR A 51 15.43 13.27 -8.03
N GLU A 52 15.83 12.88 -9.24
CA GLU A 52 17.11 12.20 -9.46
C GLU A 52 18.30 13.03 -8.96
N GLU A 53 18.25 14.35 -9.10
CA GLU A 53 19.31 15.25 -8.63
C GLU A 53 19.46 15.26 -7.11
N SER A 54 18.34 15.14 -6.38
CA SER A 54 18.35 15.07 -4.91
C SER A 54 18.64 13.65 -4.37
N GLY A 55 18.59 12.64 -5.25
CA GLY A 55 18.57 11.24 -4.89
C GLY A 55 17.23 10.80 -4.30
N PHE A 56 16.95 9.50 -4.33
CA PHE A 56 15.72 8.93 -3.77
C PHE A 56 16.01 8.30 -2.41
N GLN A 57 15.26 8.72 -1.40
CA GLN A 57 15.31 8.10 -0.08
C GLN A 57 14.53 6.79 -0.13
N LEU A 58 15.23 5.67 -0.11
CA LEU A 58 14.63 4.33 -0.11
C LEU A 58 14.49 3.74 1.30
N GLU A 59 15.17 4.30 2.28
CA GLU A 59 15.17 3.79 3.65
C GLU A 59 14.30 4.67 4.55
N TYR A 60 13.40 4.04 5.28
CA TYR A 60 12.48 4.69 6.22
C TYR A 60 12.48 3.96 7.55
N GLU A 61 12.23 4.72 8.60
CA GLU A 61 11.99 4.15 9.93
C GLU A 61 10.69 4.66 10.52
N PHE A 62 10.05 3.85 11.34
CA PHE A 62 8.88 4.25 12.10
C PHE A 62 8.76 3.46 13.40
N LYS A 63 8.13 4.09 14.38
CA LYS A 63 7.78 3.40 15.63
C LYS A 63 6.56 2.52 15.41
N ILE A 64 6.69 1.24 15.72
CA ILE A 64 5.62 0.26 15.55
C ILE A 64 4.37 0.66 16.35
N ARG A 65 4.54 1.23 17.55
CA ARG A 65 3.44 1.73 18.36
C ARG A 65 2.65 2.86 17.66
N GLU A 66 3.33 3.80 17.02
CA GLU A 66 2.70 4.90 16.27
C GLU A 66 1.96 4.36 15.05
N TYR A 67 2.59 3.46 14.30
CA TYR A 67 1.95 2.76 13.18
C TYR A 67 0.65 2.06 13.62
N CYS A 68 0.69 1.30 14.73
CA CYS A 68 -0.49 0.63 15.25
C CYS A 68 -1.60 1.62 15.63
N LYS A 69 -1.27 2.72 16.32
CA LYS A 69 -2.23 3.79 16.65
C LYS A 69 -2.88 4.39 15.39
N ILE A 70 -2.09 4.69 14.37
CA ILE A 70 -2.57 5.26 13.10
C ILE A 70 -3.48 4.28 12.37
N CYS A 71 -3.10 3.01 12.30
CA CYS A 71 -3.86 1.96 11.63
C CYS A 71 -5.05 1.43 12.45
N GLY A 72 -5.25 1.89 13.68
CA GLY A 72 -6.33 1.44 14.55
C GLY A 72 -6.10 0.00 15.07
N ILE A 73 -4.84 -0.40 15.22
CA ILE A 73 -4.42 -1.69 15.76
C ILE A 73 -4.14 -1.48 17.25
N ASP A 74 -4.77 -2.30 18.11
CA ASP A 74 -4.48 -2.29 19.54
C ASP A 74 -3.04 -2.79 19.80
N TYR A 75 -2.21 -1.95 20.42
CA TYR A 75 -0.79 -2.24 20.64
C TYR A 75 -0.51 -2.92 21.99
N ASP A 76 -1.45 -2.93 22.89
CA ASP A 76 -1.20 -3.25 24.33
C ASP A 76 -0.91 -4.76 24.57
N ASN A 77 -1.10 -5.62 23.58
CA ASN A 77 -0.64 -7.00 23.67
C ASN A 77 0.53 -7.26 22.69
N GLY A 78 1.58 -7.93 23.16
CA GLY A 78 2.77 -8.22 22.37
C GLY A 78 2.52 -9.01 21.05
N LYS A 79 1.28 -9.47 20.81
CA LYS A 79 0.82 -10.09 19.59
C LYS A 79 0.92 -9.11 18.42
N ASN A 80 0.51 -7.85 18.62
CA ASN A 80 0.47 -6.87 17.54
C ASN A 80 1.85 -6.47 17.02
N TYR A 81 2.88 -6.52 17.88
CA TYR A 81 4.26 -6.42 17.41
C TYR A 81 4.63 -7.56 16.45
N GLN A 82 4.23 -8.79 16.80
CA GLN A 82 4.50 -9.96 15.94
C GLN A 82 3.71 -9.89 14.64
N ASP A 83 2.47 -9.40 14.67
CA ASP A 83 1.63 -9.23 13.48
C ASP A 83 2.22 -8.18 12.52
N VAL A 84 2.72 -7.06 13.04
CA VAL A 84 3.43 -6.06 12.21
C VAL A 84 4.71 -6.63 11.63
N LYS A 85 5.51 -7.34 12.44
CA LYS A 85 6.73 -8.02 11.97
C LYS A 85 6.41 -9.03 10.87
N ALA A 86 5.36 -9.85 11.05
CA ALA A 86 4.91 -10.81 10.06
C ALA A 86 4.43 -10.14 8.77
N THR A 87 3.71 -9.02 8.87
CA THR A 87 3.25 -8.23 7.72
C THR A 87 4.43 -7.68 6.92
N LEU A 88 5.42 -7.09 7.59
CA LEU A 88 6.63 -6.59 6.93
C LEU A 88 7.43 -7.71 6.26
N LYS A 89 7.54 -8.89 6.92
CA LYS A 89 8.15 -10.06 6.30
C LYS A 89 7.42 -10.50 5.04
N LYS A 90 6.09 -10.59 5.09
CA LYS A 90 5.28 -10.95 3.92
C LYS A 90 5.43 -9.95 2.77
N LEU A 91 5.48 -8.66 3.04
CA LEU A 91 5.73 -7.63 2.03
C LEU A 91 7.12 -7.75 1.40
N ARG A 92 8.13 -8.15 2.17
CA ARG A 92 9.47 -8.42 1.66
C ARG A 92 9.50 -9.68 0.79
N ASP A 93 8.77 -10.71 1.18
CA ASP A 93 8.77 -12.01 0.49
C ASP A 93 7.86 -12.03 -0.76
N LYS A 94 6.96 -11.05 -0.91
CA LYS A 94 6.06 -10.92 -2.05
C LYS A 94 6.64 -10.02 -3.13
N SER A 95 6.58 -10.50 -4.36
CA SER A 95 6.81 -9.73 -5.57
C SER A 95 5.54 -9.66 -6.41
N MET A 96 5.53 -8.77 -7.38
CA MET A 96 4.48 -8.62 -8.37
C MET A 96 5.08 -8.60 -9.76
N TRP A 97 4.30 -9.02 -10.75
CA TRP A 97 4.64 -8.82 -12.16
C TRP A 97 4.23 -7.42 -12.59
N LEU A 98 5.14 -6.73 -13.25
CA LEU A 98 4.93 -5.43 -13.88
C LEU A 98 5.08 -5.57 -15.38
N THR A 99 4.10 -5.07 -16.12
CA THR A 99 4.21 -4.94 -17.57
C THR A 99 4.87 -3.61 -17.90
N LEU A 100 6.01 -3.67 -18.55
CA LEU A 100 6.77 -2.51 -19.02
C LEU A 100 6.14 -1.90 -20.28
N PRO A 101 6.50 -0.64 -20.63
CA PRO A 101 5.95 0.03 -21.83
C PRO A 101 6.20 -0.70 -23.14
N ASP A 102 7.26 -1.49 -23.25
CA ASP A 102 7.62 -2.30 -24.42
C ASP A 102 6.85 -3.63 -24.48
N GLY A 103 6.01 -3.91 -23.48
CA GLY A 103 5.23 -5.14 -23.36
C GLY A 103 5.97 -6.31 -22.69
N SER A 104 7.23 -6.13 -22.30
CA SER A 104 7.94 -7.10 -21.46
C SER A 104 7.42 -7.09 -20.03
N GLU A 105 7.69 -8.15 -19.29
CA GLU A 105 7.30 -8.26 -17.88
C GLU A 105 8.54 -8.42 -17.00
N THR A 106 8.52 -7.74 -15.85
CA THR A 106 9.54 -7.87 -14.82
C THR A 106 8.92 -8.13 -13.45
N THR A 107 9.68 -8.71 -12.54
CA THR A 107 9.25 -8.90 -11.14
C THR A 107 9.80 -7.79 -10.27
N VAL A 108 8.96 -7.22 -9.41
CA VAL A 108 9.35 -6.18 -8.46
C VAL A 108 8.85 -6.53 -7.06
N GLY A 109 9.72 -6.38 -6.06
CA GLY A 109 9.37 -6.52 -4.65
C GLY A 109 8.85 -5.21 -4.05
N TRP A 110 8.10 -5.31 -2.96
CA TRP A 110 7.69 -4.12 -2.21
C TRP A 110 8.82 -3.60 -1.33
N LEU A 111 9.54 -4.51 -0.68
CA LEU A 111 10.61 -4.20 0.25
C LEU A 111 11.85 -5.05 -0.09
N ALA A 112 12.99 -4.41 -0.25
CA ALA A 112 14.28 -5.11 -0.32
C ALA A 112 14.68 -5.65 1.06
N LYS A 113 14.36 -4.91 2.14
CA LYS A 113 14.71 -5.28 3.52
C LYS A 113 13.71 -4.76 4.52
N ALA A 114 13.48 -5.52 5.58
CA ALA A 114 12.77 -5.09 6.78
C ALA A 114 13.50 -5.57 8.03
N THR A 115 13.72 -4.67 8.98
CA THR A 115 14.35 -4.96 10.28
C THR A 115 13.47 -4.41 11.38
N THR A 116 13.25 -5.19 12.44
CA THR A 116 12.47 -4.72 13.59
C THR A 116 13.28 -4.96 14.87
N ASN A 117 13.26 -3.99 15.78
CA ASN A 117 13.91 -4.09 17.08
C ASN A 117 12.84 -4.02 18.19
N LYS A 118 12.69 -5.13 18.93
CA LYS A 118 11.68 -5.23 19.99
C LYS A 118 11.96 -4.28 21.15
N LYS A 119 13.23 -4.01 21.47
CA LYS A 119 13.60 -3.14 22.62
C LYS A 119 13.27 -1.68 22.32
N SER A 120 13.64 -1.17 21.16
CA SER A 120 13.34 0.20 20.75
C SER A 120 11.93 0.40 20.20
N GLY A 121 11.26 -0.68 19.77
CA GLY A 121 9.96 -0.63 19.11
C GLY A 121 10.01 0.00 17.72
N ILE A 122 11.20 0.07 17.09
CA ILE A 122 11.41 0.69 15.78
C ILE A 122 11.45 -0.39 14.69
N ALA A 123 10.83 -0.09 13.58
CA ALA A 123 10.97 -0.80 12.33
C ALA A 123 11.76 0.06 11.33
N HIS A 124 12.76 -0.55 10.68
CA HIS A 124 13.50 0.01 9.55
C HIS A 124 13.13 -0.78 8.31
N ILE A 125 12.84 -0.09 7.23
CA ILE A 125 12.51 -0.68 5.94
C ILE A 125 13.38 -0.07 4.85
N LYS A 126 13.75 -0.87 3.86
CA LYS A 126 14.30 -0.42 2.58
C LYS A 126 13.33 -0.84 1.49
N LEU A 127 12.86 0.12 0.69
CA LEU A 127 12.08 -0.15 -0.51
C LEU A 127 12.93 -0.88 -1.55
N ASP A 128 12.30 -1.64 -2.40
CA ASP A 128 12.93 -2.18 -3.58
C ASP A 128 13.28 -1.02 -4.54
N GLU A 129 14.47 -1.06 -5.12
CA GLU A 129 14.95 0.00 -6.02
C GLU A 129 14.10 0.08 -7.30
N ASP A 130 13.58 -1.04 -7.75
CA ASP A 130 12.67 -1.11 -8.90
C ASP A 130 11.31 -0.46 -8.63
N MET A 131 10.99 -0.10 -7.38
CA MET A 131 9.80 0.69 -7.03
C MET A 131 9.96 2.19 -7.29
N VAL A 132 11.15 2.69 -7.57
CA VAL A 132 11.42 4.13 -7.78
C VAL A 132 10.49 4.73 -8.83
N PRO A 133 10.35 4.19 -10.05
CA PRO A 133 9.50 4.78 -11.09
C PRO A 133 8.01 4.85 -10.73
N TYR A 134 7.59 4.09 -9.72
CA TYR A 134 6.19 3.96 -9.33
C TYR A 134 5.81 4.77 -8.09
N LEU A 135 6.79 5.22 -7.33
CA LEU A 135 6.56 5.92 -6.05
C LEU A 135 7.25 7.29 -5.95
N PHE A 136 8.24 7.58 -6.80
CA PHE A 136 9.04 8.82 -6.73
C PHE A 136 8.95 9.61 -8.03
N ASP A 137 9.24 10.90 -7.97
CA ASP A 137 9.25 11.85 -9.11
C ASP A 137 8.02 11.76 -10.03
N LEU A 138 6.86 11.54 -9.44
CA LEU A 138 5.60 11.34 -10.14
C LEU A 138 5.03 12.68 -10.62
N LYS A 139 5.44 13.13 -11.79
CA LYS A 139 4.99 14.40 -12.40
C LYS A 139 3.62 14.29 -13.08
N GLN A 140 3.32 13.11 -13.63
CA GLN A 140 2.10 12.82 -14.40
C GLN A 140 1.60 11.41 -14.15
N LYS A 141 0.34 11.15 -14.45
CA LYS A 141 -0.27 9.82 -14.36
C LYS A 141 -0.11 9.17 -12.98
N PHE A 142 -0.40 9.91 -11.94
CA PHE A 142 -0.39 9.42 -10.58
C PHE A 142 -1.76 9.59 -9.91
N THR A 143 -1.96 8.83 -8.87
CA THR A 143 -3.14 8.88 -8.01
C THR A 143 -2.72 9.29 -6.62
N GLN A 144 -3.43 10.26 -6.06
CA GLN A 144 -3.24 10.69 -4.68
C GLN A 144 -4.53 10.62 -3.89
N TYR A 145 -4.42 10.25 -2.62
CA TYR A 145 -5.52 10.20 -1.69
C TYR A 145 -5.04 10.31 -0.24
N GLN A 146 -5.95 10.68 0.66
CA GLN A 146 -5.62 10.77 2.08
C GLN A 146 -5.52 9.36 2.69
N LEU A 147 -4.48 9.10 3.49
CA LEU A 147 -4.23 7.80 4.13
C LEU A 147 -5.46 7.28 4.89
N TYR A 148 -6.20 8.15 5.58
CA TYR A 148 -7.38 7.75 6.36
C TYR A 148 -8.47 7.06 5.52
N ASN A 149 -8.53 7.35 4.21
CA ASN A 149 -9.54 6.75 3.34
C ASN A 149 -9.43 5.22 3.26
N VAL A 150 -8.21 4.69 3.31
CA VAL A 150 -7.97 3.24 3.26
C VAL A 150 -7.88 2.60 4.65
N LEU A 151 -7.51 3.37 5.67
CA LEU A 151 -7.39 2.83 7.04
C LEU A 151 -8.74 2.36 7.61
N GLY A 152 -9.85 3.01 7.23
CA GLY A 152 -11.20 2.62 7.63
C GLY A 152 -11.76 1.40 6.89
N MET A 153 -11.15 0.97 5.81
CA MET A 153 -11.65 -0.14 4.99
C MET A 153 -11.46 -1.49 5.68
N LYS A 154 -12.41 -2.40 5.45
CA LYS A 154 -12.48 -3.71 6.13
C LYS A 154 -12.12 -4.88 5.22
N SER A 155 -11.84 -4.67 3.94
CA SER A 155 -11.40 -5.72 3.03
C SER A 155 -10.30 -5.23 2.07
N ALA A 156 -9.40 -6.13 1.72
CA ALA A 156 -8.35 -5.90 0.73
C ALA A 156 -8.94 -5.49 -0.63
N PHE A 157 -10.03 -6.13 -1.00
CA PHE A 157 -10.78 -5.82 -2.21
C PHE A 157 -11.30 -4.38 -2.24
N SER A 158 -11.82 -3.88 -1.11
CA SER A 158 -12.33 -2.49 -1.03
C SER A 158 -11.20 -1.48 -1.25
N VAL A 159 -10.00 -1.74 -0.72
CA VAL A 159 -8.83 -0.88 -0.96
C VAL A 159 -8.46 -0.89 -2.44
N ARG A 160 -8.39 -2.08 -3.07
CA ARG A 160 -8.05 -2.19 -4.51
C ARG A 160 -9.06 -1.48 -5.40
N ILE A 161 -10.35 -1.70 -5.18
CA ILE A 161 -11.42 -1.00 -5.93
C ILE A 161 -11.32 0.51 -5.73
N TYR A 162 -11.12 0.96 -4.50
CA TYR A 162 -11.00 2.39 -4.21
C TYR A 162 -9.82 3.02 -4.98
N GLU A 163 -8.63 2.42 -4.91
CA GLU A 163 -7.45 2.92 -5.62
C GLU A 163 -7.68 2.93 -7.13
N LEU A 164 -8.26 1.85 -7.67
CA LEU A 164 -8.57 1.74 -9.08
C LEU A 164 -9.55 2.84 -9.53
N MET A 165 -10.67 3.01 -8.83
CA MET A 165 -11.66 4.05 -9.15
C MET A 165 -11.04 5.45 -8.98
N LYS A 166 -10.22 5.65 -7.96
CA LYS A 166 -9.54 6.92 -7.72
C LYS A 166 -8.57 7.28 -8.85
N SER A 167 -7.88 6.28 -9.42
CA SER A 167 -6.94 6.48 -10.52
C SER A 167 -7.61 6.95 -11.83
N TYR A 168 -8.92 6.73 -11.95
CA TYR A 168 -9.75 7.18 -13.07
C TYR A 168 -10.67 8.34 -12.72
N SER A 169 -10.49 9.00 -11.57
CA SER A 169 -11.40 10.05 -11.09
C SER A 169 -11.53 11.27 -12.01
N PHE A 170 -10.63 11.42 -13.00
CA PHE A 170 -10.71 12.44 -14.05
C PHE A 170 -11.71 12.10 -15.17
N ARG A 171 -12.26 10.87 -15.18
CA ARG A 171 -13.28 10.42 -16.14
C ARG A 171 -14.65 10.40 -15.47
N HIS A 172 -15.68 10.90 -16.17
CA HIS A 172 -17.06 10.84 -15.69
C HIS A 172 -17.62 9.42 -15.65
N THR A 173 -17.21 8.61 -16.60
CA THR A 173 -17.65 7.21 -16.72
C THR A 173 -16.45 6.35 -17.13
N ILE A 174 -16.38 5.15 -16.55
CA ILE A 174 -15.41 4.13 -16.93
C ILE A 174 -16.13 2.80 -17.06
N THR A 175 -15.84 2.08 -18.12
CA THR A 175 -16.33 0.74 -18.38
C THR A 175 -15.14 -0.22 -18.36
N PHE A 176 -15.29 -1.33 -17.68
CA PHE A 176 -14.34 -2.42 -17.67
C PHE A 176 -15.01 -3.66 -18.25
N GLU A 177 -14.29 -4.37 -19.07
CA GLU A 177 -14.64 -5.75 -19.38
C GLU A 177 -14.53 -6.58 -18.10
N LEU A 178 -15.56 -7.40 -17.80
CA LEU A 178 -15.67 -8.09 -16.51
C LEU A 178 -14.46 -9.00 -16.23
N ASP A 179 -14.00 -9.71 -17.25
CA ASP A 179 -12.88 -10.63 -17.10
C ASP A 179 -11.54 -9.89 -16.88
N GLU A 180 -11.36 -8.74 -17.51
CA GLU A 180 -10.20 -7.87 -17.26
C GLU A 180 -10.22 -7.32 -15.84
N LEU A 181 -11.38 -6.85 -15.38
CA LEU A 181 -11.54 -6.39 -14.01
C LEU A 181 -11.28 -7.49 -12.98
N LYS A 182 -11.76 -8.71 -13.23
CA LYS A 182 -11.49 -9.87 -12.37
C LYS A 182 -9.99 -10.18 -12.31
N LYS A 183 -9.31 -10.18 -13.45
CA LYS A 183 -7.86 -10.38 -13.52
C LYS A 183 -7.10 -9.31 -12.72
N LEU A 184 -7.46 -8.04 -12.91
CA LEU A 184 -6.82 -6.92 -12.22
C LEU A 184 -7.01 -6.99 -10.70
N LEU A 185 -8.15 -7.51 -10.25
CA LEU A 185 -8.49 -7.66 -8.83
C LEU A 185 -8.08 -9.01 -8.25
N MET A 186 -7.47 -9.89 -9.04
CA MET A 186 -7.07 -11.24 -8.64
C MET A 186 -8.25 -12.07 -8.09
N VAL A 187 -9.38 -12.05 -8.81
CA VAL A 187 -10.63 -12.74 -8.43
C VAL A 187 -11.22 -13.55 -9.59
N GLU A 188 -10.36 -14.09 -10.45
CA GLU A 188 -10.77 -14.87 -11.61
C GLU A 188 -11.59 -16.10 -11.24
N ASP A 189 -11.31 -16.72 -10.10
CA ASP A 189 -12.00 -17.93 -9.61
C ASP A 189 -13.45 -17.67 -9.17
N VAL A 190 -13.84 -16.41 -9.00
CA VAL A 190 -15.20 -16.05 -8.58
C VAL A 190 -16.17 -16.16 -9.76
N LYS A 191 -16.89 -17.28 -9.83
CA LYS A 191 -17.85 -17.59 -10.92
C LYS A 191 -19.11 -16.73 -10.86
N SER A 192 -19.58 -16.37 -9.68
CA SER A 192 -20.80 -15.55 -9.52
C SER A 192 -20.75 -14.66 -8.29
N TYR A 193 -21.65 -13.67 -8.22
CA TYR A 193 -21.80 -12.82 -7.03
C TYR A 193 -22.14 -13.63 -5.76
N LYS A 194 -22.78 -14.78 -5.89
CA LYS A 194 -23.15 -15.66 -4.77
C LYS A 194 -21.91 -16.37 -4.20
N ASP A 195 -20.96 -16.76 -5.04
CA ASP A 195 -19.74 -17.48 -4.62
C ASP A 195 -18.82 -16.59 -3.77
N ARG A 196 -18.93 -15.28 -3.94
CA ARG A 196 -18.17 -14.28 -3.17
C ARG A 196 -18.52 -14.23 -1.68
N LYS A 197 -19.71 -14.67 -1.28
CA LYS A 197 -20.11 -14.74 0.14
C LYS A 197 -19.43 -15.87 0.89
N SER A 198 -18.99 -16.91 0.20
CA SER A 198 -18.34 -18.08 0.81
C SER A 198 -16.82 -17.96 0.86
N THR A 199 -16.22 -17.10 0.05
CA THR A 199 -14.77 -16.83 0.10
C THR A 199 -14.53 -15.71 1.11
N ARG A 200 -14.39 -16.07 2.38
CA ARG A 200 -13.86 -15.15 3.41
C ARG A 200 -12.37 -14.94 3.12
N LEU A 201 -12.08 -13.86 2.46
CA LEU A 201 -10.74 -13.26 2.44
C LEU A 201 -10.49 -12.48 3.74
#